data_5fac50528ca4c6bb695545dd09ca0f78
#
_entry.id   5fac50528ca4c6bb695545dd09ca0f78
#
_cell.length_a   1.000
_cell.length_b   1.000
_cell.length_c   1.000
_cell.angle_alpha   90.00
_cell.angle_beta   90.00
_cell.angle_gamma   90.00
#
_symmetry.space_group_name_H-M   'P 1'
#
loop_
_entity.id
_entity.type
_entity.pdbx_description
1 polymer ?
#
loop_
_entity_poly.entity_id
_entity_poly.type
_entity_poly.pdbx_seq_one_letter_code
_entity_poly.pdbx_strand_id
1 'polypeptide(L)' 'MLNSIFNLLKDSKPFLISIETKGKKIFRGNLTFIEENMNCILENAILIDQNGKLSKFKSVFLRGSNIKIFIIPDVLKNIP' A
#
# COMPACT_ATOMS: atom_id res chain seq x y z
N MET A 1 2.27 -17.71 -3.69
CA MET A 1 1.38 -16.60 -4.04
C MET A 1 1.78 -15.29 -3.36
N LEU A 2 1.89 -15.28 -2.03
CA LEU A 2 2.33 -14.07 -1.33
C LEU A 2 3.70 -13.60 -1.81
N ASN A 3 4.60 -14.54 -2.08
CA ASN A 3 5.94 -14.22 -2.57
C ASN A 3 5.91 -13.54 -3.94
N SER A 4 4.96 -13.95 -4.80
CA SER A 4 4.84 -13.33 -6.13
C SER A 4 4.38 -11.90 -6.02
N ILE A 5 3.44 -11.62 -5.11
CA ILE A 5 2.96 -10.27 -4.89
C ILE A 5 4.08 -9.41 -4.31
N PHE A 6 4.81 -9.95 -3.33
CA PHE A 6 5.92 -9.24 -2.72
C PHE A 6 6.97 -8.85 -3.77
N ASN A 7 7.34 -9.80 -4.63
CA ASN A 7 8.35 -9.54 -5.66
C ASN A 7 7.87 -8.51 -6.66
N LEU A 8 6.59 -8.58 -7.04
CA LEU A 8 6.02 -7.61 -7.96
C LEU A 8 6.07 -6.21 -7.37
N LEU A 9 5.63 -6.06 -6.12
CA LEU A 9 5.62 -4.76 -5.46
C LEU A 9 7.04 -4.23 -5.23
N LYS A 10 7.95 -5.12 -4.90
CA LYS A 10 9.33 -4.76 -4.62
C LYS A 10 10.03 -4.21 -5.86
N ASP A 11 9.78 -4.81 -7.02
CA ASP A 11 10.51 -4.50 -8.24
C ASP A 11 9.86 -3.38 -9.05
N SER A 12 8.61 -3.03 -8.77
CA SER A 12 7.86 -2.06 -9.58
C SER A 12 7.87 -0.65 -9.01
N LYS A 13 8.75 -0.38 -8.10
CA LYS A 13 8.79 0.93 -7.44
C LYS A 13 9.36 2.01 -8.32
N PRO A 14 8.96 3.27 -8.07
CA PRO A 14 7.85 3.67 -7.22
C PRO A 14 6.54 3.64 -7.97
N PHE A 15 5.47 3.27 -7.31
CA PHE A 15 4.15 3.41 -7.92
C PHE A 15 3.09 3.62 -6.85
N LEU A 16 1.98 4.17 -7.31
CA LEU A 16 0.87 4.52 -6.45
C LEU A 16 0.00 3.30 -6.17
N ILE A 17 -0.22 3.02 -4.89
CA ILE A 17 -1.12 1.94 -4.48
C ILE A 17 -2.02 2.42 -3.37
N SER A 18 -3.08 1.67 -3.13
CA SER A 18 -3.94 1.89 -1.98
C SER A 18 -3.87 0.68 -1.06
N ILE A 19 -3.90 0.94 0.23
CA ILE A 19 -3.84 -0.11 1.25
C ILE A 19 -4.98 0.11 2.23
N GLU A 20 -5.81 -0.92 2.39
CA GLU A 20 -6.84 -0.88 3.42
C GLU A 20 -6.33 -1.61 4.66
N THR A 21 -6.44 -0.98 5.83
CA THR A 21 -6.04 -1.58 7.10
C THR A 21 -7.20 -2.29 7.75
N LYS A 22 -6.90 -3.11 8.75
CA LYS A 22 -7.93 -3.80 9.52
C LYS A 22 -8.82 -2.83 10.29
N GLY A 23 -8.34 -1.62 10.55
CA GLY A 23 -9.13 -0.57 11.18
C GLY A 23 -10.00 0.21 10.21
N LYS A 24 -10.17 -0.28 8.99
CA LYS A 24 -11.01 0.33 7.95
C LYS A 24 -10.51 1.71 7.51
N LYS A 25 -9.22 1.93 7.61
CA LYS A 25 -8.59 3.14 7.07
C LYS A 25 -7.98 2.78 5.72
N ILE A 26 -8.03 3.71 4.78
CA ILE A 26 -7.41 3.51 3.48
C ILE A 26 -6.28 4.53 3.33
N PHE A 27 -5.09 4.02 3.04
CA PHE A 27 -3.93 4.84 2.73
C PHE A 27 -3.64 4.72 1.25
N ARG A 28 -3.39 5.83 0.60
CA ARG A 28 -3.01 5.85 -0.81
C ARG A 28 -1.74 6.66 -0.95
N GLY A 29 -0.73 6.06 -1.58
CA GLY A 29 0.54 6.74 -1.74
C GLY A 29 1.51 5.93 -2.57
N ASN A 30 2.73 6.44 -2.66
CA ASN A 30 3.79 5.79 -3.43
C ASN A 30 4.48 4.77 -2.55
N LEU A 31 4.47 3.51 -2.99
CA LEU A 31 5.16 2.44 -2.29
C LEU A 31 6.66 2.58 -2.54
N THR A 32 7.42 2.87 -1.51
CA THR A 32 8.86 3.04 -1.63
C THR A 32 9.66 1.96 -0.91
N PHE A 33 9.00 1.16 -0.09
CA PHE A 33 9.68 0.12 0.67
C PHE A 33 8.67 -0.95 1.05
N ILE A 34 9.06 -2.22 0.93
CA ILE A 34 8.26 -3.34 1.39
C ILE A 34 9.16 -4.49 1.79
N GLU A 35 8.82 -5.14 2.91
CA GLU A 35 9.51 -6.32 3.42
C GLU A 35 8.69 -7.57 3.15
N GLU A 36 9.31 -8.72 3.35
CA GLU A 36 8.60 -9.99 3.14
C GLU A 36 7.40 -10.17 4.05
N ASN A 37 7.46 -9.63 5.26
CA ASN A 37 6.31 -9.66 6.19
C ASN A 37 5.27 -8.62 5.84
N MET A 38 5.43 -7.93 4.72
CA MET A 38 4.51 -6.94 4.18
C MET A 38 4.49 -5.61 4.96
N ASN A 39 5.42 -5.42 5.90
CA ASN A 39 5.62 -4.06 6.42
C ASN A 39 6.04 -3.17 5.26
N CYS A 40 5.50 -1.98 5.18
CA CYS A 40 5.81 -1.13 4.03
C CYS A 40 5.75 0.35 4.38
N ILE A 41 6.30 1.15 3.47
CA ILE A 41 6.29 2.61 3.59
C ILE A 41 5.62 3.18 2.35
N LEU A 42 4.65 4.06 2.58
CA LEU A 42 4.06 4.87 1.53
C LEU A 42 4.52 6.30 1.71
N GLU A 43 4.97 6.91 0.63
CA GLU A 43 5.35 8.31 0.65
C GLU A 43 4.32 9.16 -0.07
N ASN A 44 4.19 10.40 0.35
CA ASN A 44 3.16 11.33 -0.14
C ASN A 44 1.80 10.67 -0.01
N ALA A 45 1.53 10.17 1.19
CA ALA A 45 0.35 9.36 1.44
C ALA A 45 -0.84 10.20 1.84
N ILE A 46 -2.02 9.73 1.45
CA ILE A 46 -3.29 10.31 1.87
C ILE A 46 -4.02 9.24 2.65
N LEU A 47 -4.47 9.60 3.84
CA LEU A 47 -5.32 8.74 4.64
C LEU A 47 -6.77 9.15 4.42
N ILE A 48 -7.60 8.18 4.10
CA ILE A 48 -9.03 8.38 3.94
C ILE A 48 -9.70 7.61 5.07
N ASP A 49 -10.37 8.31 5.99
CA ASP A 49 -11.04 7.63 7.09
C ASP A 49 -12.47 7.25 6.71
N GLN A 50 -13.18 6.61 7.65
CA GLN A 50 -14.53 6.11 7.39
C GLN A 50 -15.52 7.22 7.08
N ASN A 51 -15.24 8.43 7.53
CA ASN A 51 -16.10 9.58 7.31
C ASN A 51 -15.75 10.34 6.05
N GLY A 52 -14.76 9.84 5.30
CA GLY A 52 -14.31 10.50 4.08
C GLY A 52 -13.35 11.65 4.32
N LYS A 53 -12.89 11.83 5.56
CA LYS A 53 -11.94 12.88 5.87
C LYS A 53 -10.57 12.48 5.33
N LEU A 54 -9.91 13.44 4.68
CA LEU A 54 -8.57 13.24 4.12
C LEU A 54 -7.52 13.85 5.02
N SER A 55 -6.43 13.12 5.21
CA SER A 55 -5.25 13.61 5.92
C SER A 55 -4.04 13.29 5.08
N LYS A 56 -3.09 14.21 5.02
CA LYS A 56 -1.87 14.05 4.21
C LYS A 56 -0.68 13.76 5.11
N PHE A 57 0.15 12.83 4.67
CA PHE A 57 1.39 12.48 5.36
C PHE A 57 2.52 12.43 4.36
N LYS A 58 3.68 12.94 4.77
CA LYS A 58 4.86 12.85 3.94
C LYS A 58 5.30 11.40 3.80
N SER A 59 5.18 10.63 4.87
CA SER A 59 5.60 9.24 4.90
C SER A 59 4.80 8.50 5.97
N VAL A 60 4.38 7.28 5.66
CA VAL A 60 3.63 6.44 6.58
C VAL A 60 4.24 5.05 6.56
N PHE A 61 4.54 4.53 7.75
CA PHE A 61 4.94 3.14 7.91
C PHE A 61 3.71 2.31 8.29
N LEU A 62 3.46 1.24 7.53
CA LEU A 62 2.32 0.36 7.77
C LEU A 62 2.84 -1.03 8.11
N ARG A 63 2.38 -1.55 9.25
CA ARG A 63 2.75 -2.90 9.67
C ARG A 63 1.96 -3.91 8.87
N GLY A 64 2.65 -4.92 8.35
CA GLY A 64 2.01 -5.94 7.54
C GLY A 64 0.87 -6.63 8.25
N SER A 65 1.00 -6.86 9.57
CA SER A 65 -0.03 -7.52 10.36
C SER A 65 -1.32 -6.70 10.47
N ASN A 66 -1.26 -5.41 10.19
CA ASN A 66 -2.42 -4.52 10.23
C ASN A 66 -3.04 -4.28 8.86
N ILE A 67 -2.45 -4.82 7.82
CA ILE A 67 -2.94 -4.63 6.45
C ILE A 67 -3.96 -5.71 6.14
N LYS A 68 -5.10 -5.28 5.59
CA LYS A 68 -6.14 -6.18 5.15
C LYS A 68 -6.04 -6.47 3.67
N ILE A 69 -5.89 -5.42 2.85
CA ILE A 69 -5.88 -5.56 1.39
C ILE A 69 -4.91 -4.55 0.79
N PHE A 70 -4.13 -5.02 -0.19
CA PHE A 70 -3.40 -4.14 -1.11
C PHE A 70 -4.25 -3.98 -2.36
N ILE A 71 -4.48 -2.72 -2.75
CA ILE A 71 -5.21 -2.43 -3.98
C ILE A 71 -4.20 -1.98 -5.01
N ILE A 72 -3.88 -2.90 -5.92
CA ILE A 72 -2.82 -2.72 -6.91
C ILE A 72 -3.39 -2.04 -8.15
N PRO A 73 -2.66 -1.09 -8.75
CA PRO A 73 -3.14 -0.42 -9.97
C PRO A 73 -3.45 -1.42 -11.08
N ASP A 74 -4.44 -1.07 -11.91
CA ASP A 74 -4.87 -1.95 -12.99
C ASP A 74 -3.74 -2.30 -13.94
N VAL A 75 -2.80 -1.38 -14.15
CA VAL A 75 -1.68 -1.62 -15.05
C VAL A 75 -0.85 -2.82 -14.58
N LEU A 76 -0.79 -3.07 -13.28
CA LEU A 76 -0.06 -4.21 -12.73
C LEU A 76 -0.89 -5.48 -12.75
N LYS A 77 -2.22 -5.36 -12.76
CA LYS A 77 -3.09 -6.53 -12.78
C LYS A 77 -3.05 -7.26 -14.11
N ASN A 78 -2.61 -6.58 -15.17
CA ASN A 78 -2.56 -7.14 -16.51
C ASN A 78 -1.20 -7.73 -16.87
N ILE A 79 -0.27 -7.77 -15.94
CA ILE A 79 1.04 -8.37 -16.16
C ILE A 79 0.90 -9.89 -16.08
N PRO A 80 1.31 -10.61 -17.14
CA PRO A 80 1.18 -12.06 -17.15
C PRO A 80 2.04 -12.74 -16.11
#